data_fd8b7ad2ca97fd6614c4fc1cef58fecb
#
_entry.id   fd8b7ad2ca97fd6614c4fc1cef58fecb
#
_cell.length_a   1.000
_cell.length_b   1.000
_cell.length_c   1.000
_cell.angle_alpha   90.00
_cell.angle_beta   90.00
_cell.angle_gamma   90.00
#
_symmetry.space_group_name_H-M   'P 1'
#
loop_
_entity.id
_entity.type
_entity.pdbx_description
1 polymer ?
#
loop_
_entity_poly.entity_id
_entity_poly.type
_entity_poly.pdbx_seq_one_letter_code
_entity_poly.pdbx_strand_id
1 'polypeptide(L)'
;MHTLTTLLDWIRYSASRLAAADIYYGHGTDNALDEAAALVLGLLNLPYDLSPAYFAARLTEGETAALQDALTRRINERVPVPYLTRRTHYGGYDFYIDERALIPRSPIAELIARDLAPWWPQDEAPERILDLCCGSGCLGILAQLQQPQAEVVLADLDLDALDVARINLARFRMADSVAICQGDGLAAVSGQFDWIICNPPYVEAAEMDDIAAEYRHEPRQALVSGADGLDFTRRLLREAPDYLTERG
;
A
#
# COMPACT_ATOMS: atom_id res chain seq x y z
N MET A 1 37.15 15.17 5.51
CA MET A 1 35.89 14.37 5.45
C MET A 1 35.37 14.49 4.04
N HIS A 2 35.22 13.39 3.31
CA HIS A 2 34.50 13.42 2.03
C HIS A 2 33.03 13.64 2.35
N THR A 3 32.49 14.77 1.91
CA THR A 3 31.08 15.14 2.12
C THR A 3 30.24 14.36 1.11
N LEU A 4 29.15 13.73 1.55
CA LEU A 4 28.17 13.12 0.65
C LEU A 4 27.49 14.25 -0.12
N THR A 5 27.60 14.26 -1.43
CA THR A 5 27.14 15.39 -2.24
C THR A 5 26.18 15.02 -3.35
N THR A 6 26.17 13.76 -3.78
CA THR A 6 25.37 13.30 -4.91
C THR A 6 24.27 12.32 -4.49
N LEU A 7 23.27 12.12 -5.36
CA LEU A 7 22.25 11.09 -5.18
C LEU A 7 22.90 9.71 -4.95
N LEU A 8 23.89 9.35 -5.75
CA LEU A 8 24.59 8.06 -5.63
C LEU A 8 25.33 7.93 -4.30
N ASP A 9 25.97 9.00 -3.82
CA ASP A 9 26.61 8.99 -2.50
C ASP A 9 25.61 8.65 -1.40
N TRP A 10 24.41 9.27 -1.44
CA TRP A 10 23.38 9.06 -0.44
C TRP A 10 22.74 7.70 -0.54
N ILE A 11 22.44 7.18 -1.76
CA ILE A 11 21.94 5.81 -1.93
C ILE A 11 22.94 4.81 -1.36
N ARG A 12 24.20 4.89 -1.78
CA ARG A 12 25.26 4.00 -1.30
C ARG A 12 25.45 4.10 0.21
N TYR A 13 25.49 5.33 0.76
CA TYR A 13 25.67 5.56 2.20
C TYR A 13 24.48 4.99 2.99
N SER A 14 23.25 5.31 2.59
CA SER A 14 22.03 4.81 3.22
C SER A 14 21.97 3.27 3.18
N ALA A 15 22.28 2.66 2.02
CA ALA A 15 22.32 1.21 1.89
C ALA A 15 23.31 0.57 2.89
N SER A 16 24.51 1.15 3.03
CA SER A 16 25.50 0.64 3.99
C SER A 16 25.04 0.78 5.45
N ARG A 17 24.31 1.87 5.78
CA ARG A 17 23.80 2.10 7.11
C ARG A 17 22.61 1.17 7.43
N LEU A 18 21.71 0.97 6.46
CA LEU A 18 20.57 0.05 6.58
C LEU A 18 21.04 -1.40 6.71
N ALA A 19 22.02 -1.82 5.90
CA ALA A 19 22.58 -3.17 5.96
C ALA A 19 23.32 -3.47 7.28
N ALA A 20 23.88 -2.44 7.93
CA ALA A 20 24.55 -2.58 9.22
C ALA A 20 23.56 -2.51 10.41
N ALA A 21 22.33 -2.09 10.19
CA ALA A 21 21.30 -2.03 11.19
C ALA A 21 20.46 -3.33 11.14
N ASP A 22 20.05 -3.82 12.29
CA ASP A 22 19.15 -4.96 12.40
C ASP A 22 17.71 -4.51 12.16
N ILE A 23 17.37 -4.20 10.90
CA ILE A 23 16.05 -3.74 10.46
C ILE A 23 15.36 -4.80 9.62
N TYR A 24 14.02 -4.78 9.65
CA TYR A 24 13.21 -5.67 8.84
C TYR A 24 12.80 -5.00 7.52
N TYR A 25 12.96 -5.71 6.40
CA TYR A 25 12.49 -5.33 5.08
C TYR A 25 11.18 -6.08 4.77
N GLY A 26 10.12 -5.38 4.46
CA GLY A 26 8.81 -6.03 4.23
C GLY A 26 7.73 -5.04 3.78
N HIS A 27 8.14 -3.80 3.49
CA HIS A 27 7.24 -2.71 3.14
C HIS A 27 7.51 -2.18 1.73
N GLY A 28 7.66 -3.11 0.76
CA GLY A 28 7.85 -2.80 -0.66
C GLY A 28 9.27 -3.04 -1.18
N THR A 29 10.22 -3.33 -0.30
CA THR A 29 11.59 -3.73 -0.63
C THR A 29 11.99 -4.94 0.19
N ASP A 30 13.01 -5.69 -0.23
CA ASP A 30 13.53 -6.88 0.45
C ASP A 30 15.02 -6.80 0.78
N ASN A 31 15.66 -5.66 0.47
CA ASN A 31 17.08 -5.46 0.70
C ASN A 31 17.44 -3.99 0.93
N ALA A 32 18.62 -3.77 1.52
CA ALA A 32 19.10 -2.45 1.91
C ALA A 32 19.34 -1.49 0.74
N LEU A 33 19.73 -1.99 -0.44
CA LEU A 33 20.03 -1.13 -1.58
C LEU A 33 18.76 -0.55 -2.19
N ASP A 34 17.76 -1.38 -2.43
CA ASP A 34 16.49 -0.94 -2.98
C ASP A 34 15.74 -0.05 -2.00
N GLU A 35 15.81 -0.36 -0.68
CA GLU A 35 15.23 0.49 0.35
C GLU A 35 15.93 1.85 0.44
N ALA A 36 17.25 1.91 0.31
CA ALA A 36 17.98 3.17 0.25
C ALA A 36 17.63 3.99 -1.00
N ALA A 37 17.47 3.35 -2.14
CA ALA A 37 17.02 4.00 -3.36
C ALA A 37 15.59 4.55 -3.19
N ALA A 38 14.67 3.74 -2.65
CA ALA A 38 13.30 4.15 -2.36
C ALA A 38 13.25 5.34 -1.40
N LEU A 39 14.06 5.33 -0.33
CA LEU A 39 14.16 6.45 0.62
C LEU A 39 14.63 7.73 -0.06
N VAL A 40 15.75 7.66 -0.79
CA VAL A 40 16.37 8.84 -1.41
C VAL A 40 15.50 9.41 -2.51
N LEU A 41 15.07 8.56 -3.44
CA LEU A 41 14.23 9.00 -4.57
C LEU A 41 12.84 9.46 -4.11
N GLY A 42 12.26 8.76 -3.13
CA GLY A 42 10.95 9.10 -2.59
C GLY A 42 10.92 10.45 -1.89
N LEU A 43 11.90 10.74 -1.02
CA LEU A 43 12.00 12.02 -0.32
C LEU A 43 12.23 13.20 -1.26
N LEU A 44 12.94 12.97 -2.36
CA LEU A 44 13.24 13.99 -3.36
C LEU A 44 12.16 14.12 -4.44
N ASN A 45 11.07 13.34 -4.34
CA ASN A 45 9.99 13.27 -5.33
C ASN A 45 10.50 12.93 -6.74
N LEU A 46 11.54 12.11 -6.83
CA LEU A 46 12.10 11.64 -8.08
C LEU A 46 11.44 10.30 -8.50
N PRO A 47 11.37 9.99 -9.81
CA PRO A 47 10.83 8.72 -10.27
C PRO A 47 11.74 7.55 -9.86
N TYR A 48 11.16 6.38 -9.58
CA TYR A 48 11.94 5.18 -9.22
C TYR A 48 12.78 4.64 -10.38
N ASP A 49 12.37 4.92 -11.62
CA ASP A 49 13.08 4.59 -12.85
C ASP A 49 14.00 5.73 -13.34
N LEU A 50 14.45 6.59 -12.41
CA LEU A 50 15.33 7.71 -12.72
C LEU A 50 16.55 7.25 -13.54
N SER A 51 16.79 7.92 -14.67
CA SER A 51 17.94 7.62 -15.52
C SER A 51 19.25 7.73 -14.75
N PRO A 52 20.19 6.77 -14.89
CA PRO A 52 21.50 6.77 -14.23
C PRO A 52 22.31 8.05 -14.45
N ALA A 53 22.06 8.78 -15.54
CA ALA A 53 22.71 10.05 -15.82
C ALA A 53 22.50 11.13 -14.74
N TYR A 54 21.42 11.03 -13.96
CA TYR A 54 21.09 11.97 -12.88
C TYR A 54 21.72 11.60 -11.54
N PHE A 55 22.27 10.39 -11.37
CA PHE A 55 22.80 9.96 -10.06
C PHE A 55 24.04 10.76 -9.60
N ALA A 56 24.71 11.46 -10.50
CA ALA A 56 25.79 12.40 -10.18
C ALA A 56 25.29 13.80 -9.78
N ALA A 57 23.98 14.05 -9.86
CA ALA A 57 23.39 15.31 -9.45
C ALA A 57 23.65 15.58 -7.96
N ARG A 58 23.99 16.83 -7.64
CA ARG A 58 24.28 17.25 -6.27
C ARG A 58 23.01 17.62 -5.53
N LEU A 59 23.00 17.28 -4.27
CA LEU A 59 21.95 17.62 -3.33
C LEU A 59 22.20 19.01 -2.72
N THR A 60 21.12 19.69 -2.42
CA THR A 60 21.13 20.89 -1.59
C THR A 60 21.34 20.54 -0.12
N GLU A 61 21.70 21.53 0.71
CA GLU A 61 21.83 21.33 2.14
C GLU A 61 20.52 20.88 2.80
N GLY A 62 19.38 21.43 2.34
CA GLY A 62 18.06 21.05 2.85
C GLY A 62 17.69 19.61 2.53
N GLU A 63 17.95 19.15 1.29
CA GLU A 63 17.74 17.74 0.88
C GLU A 63 18.63 16.79 1.69
N THR A 64 19.88 17.15 1.88
CA THR A 64 20.84 16.40 2.70
C THR A 64 20.36 16.26 4.15
N ALA A 65 19.87 17.34 4.76
CA ALA A 65 19.35 17.33 6.11
C ALA A 65 18.09 16.45 6.23
N ALA A 66 17.18 16.54 5.28
CA ALA A 66 15.96 15.71 5.24
C ALA A 66 16.29 14.21 5.09
N LEU A 67 17.24 13.86 4.21
CA LEU A 67 17.71 12.48 4.05
C LEU A 67 18.36 11.93 5.31
N GLN A 68 19.18 12.74 6.00
CA GLN A 68 19.82 12.35 7.24
C GLN A 68 18.79 12.09 8.35
N ASP A 69 17.80 12.95 8.48
CA ASP A 69 16.69 12.79 9.44
C ASP A 69 15.91 11.50 9.15
N ALA A 70 15.48 11.32 7.93
CA ALA A 70 14.69 10.16 7.53
C ALA A 70 15.45 8.84 7.71
N LEU A 71 16.73 8.80 7.34
CA LEU A 71 17.58 7.63 7.57
C LEU A 71 17.73 7.32 9.07
N THR A 72 17.85 8.36 9.89
CA THR A 72 17.93 8.23 11.35
C THR A 72 16.64 7.65 11.92
N ARG A 73 15.49 8.14 11.49
CA ARG A 73 14.17 7.65 11.91
C ARG A 73 13.94 6.22 11.43
N ARG A 74 14.33 5.89 10.19
CA ARG A 74 14.24 4.53 9.67
C ARG A 74 15.03 3.54 10.53
N ILE A 75 16.25 3.88 10.92
CA ILE A 75 17.13 3.00 11.68
C ILE A 75 16.73 2.93 13.16
N ASN A 76 16.52 4.08 13.80
CA ASN A 76 16.36 4.15 15.25
C ASN A 76 14.91 3.97 15.71
N GLU A 77 13.97 4.51 14.94
CA GLU A 77 12.53 4.47 15.24
C GLU A 77 11.81 3.35 14.48
N ARG A 78 12.49 2.70 13.51
CA ARG A 78 11.93 1.63 12.69
C ARG A 78 10.77 2.07 11.79
N VAL A 79 10.65 3.37 11.50
CA VAL A 79 9.58 3.87 10.64
C VAL A 79 9.75 3.34 9.22
N PRO A 80 8.76 2.71 8.61
CA PRO A 80 8.82 2.23 7.22
C PRO A 80 9.09 3.36 6.22
N VAL A 81 9.90 3.09 5.19
CA VAL A 81 10.25 4.07 4.17
C VAL A 81 9.02 4.68 3.49
N PRO A 82 7.95 3.93 3.14
CA PRO A 82 6.75 4.53 2.55
C PRO A 82 6.11 5.62 3.43
N TYR A 83 6.12 5.48 4.75
CA TYR A 83 5.61 6.52 5.66
C TYR A 83 6.52 7.74 5.74
N LEU A 84 7.85 7.55 5.67
CA LEU A 84 8.82 8.66 5.65
C LEU A 84 8.70 9.47 4.37
N THR A 85 8.45 8.82 3.24
CA THR A 85 8.39 9.44 1.91
C THR A 85 6.98 9.87 1.50
N ARG A 86 5.95 9.43 2.26
CA ARG A 86 4.53 9.60 1.90
C ARG A 86 4.22 9.03 0.52
N ARG A 87 4.92 7.96 0.13
CA ARG A 87 4.83 7.36 -1.19
C ARG A 87 5.11 5.86 -1.13
N THR A 88 4.32 5.10 -1.86
CA THR A 88 4.55 3.68 -2.11
C THR A 88 4.34 3.37 -3.58
N HIS A 89 5.17 2.48 -4.15
CA HIS A 89 5.00 1.97 -5.50
C HIS A 89 4.31 0.61 -5.43
N TYR A 90 3.14 0.47 -6.06
CA TYR A 90 2.35 -0.74 -5.99
C TYR A 90 1.54 -0.95 -7.28
N GLY A 91 1.56 -2.18 -7.82
CA GLY A 91 0.83 -2.50 -9.05
C GLY A 91 1.25 -1.65 -10.27
N GLY A 92 2.50 -1.14 -10.30
CA GLY A 92 3.00 -0.29 -11.38
C GLY A 92 2.71 1.20 -11.23
N TYR A 93 2.10 1.62 -10.11
CA TYR A 93 1.70 3.00 -9.88
C TYR A 93 2.19 3.53 -8.54
N ASP A 94 2.30 4.87 -8.44
CA ASP A 94 2.70 5.56 -7.22
C ASP A 94 1.47 6.06 -6.45
N PHE A 95 1.32 5.58 -5.22
CA PHE A 95 0.26 5.98 -4.31
C PHE A 95 0.78 6.83 -3.15
N TYR A 96 -0.07 7.68 -2.63
CA TYR A 96 0.13 8.31 -1.33
C TYR A 96 -0.15 7.29 -0.24
N ILE A 97 0.68 7.32 0.80
CA ILE A 97 0.49 6.49 2.00
C ILE A 97 1.01 7.22 3.24
N ASP A 98 0.35 7.04 4.35
CA ASP A 98 0.80 7.44 5.67
C ASP A 98 0.31 6.44 6.74
N GLU A 99 0.63 6.70 7.99
CA GLU A 99 0.40 5.80 9.13
C GLU A 99 -1.09 5.52 9.43
N ARG A 100 -2.01 6.18 8.73
CA ARG A 100 -3.47 5.94 8.81
C ARG A 100 -3.92 4.71 8.02
N ALA A 101 -3.13 4.23 7.08
CA ALA A 101 -3.49 3.07 6.26
C ALA A 101 -2.32 2.08 6.13
N LEU A 102 -2.67 0.80 5.98
CA LEU A 102 -1.73 -0.28 5.72
C LEU A 102 -0.93 0.00 4.44
N ILE A 103 0.38 -0.24 4.47
CA ILE A 103 1.23 -0.14 3.27
C ILE A 103 0.86 -1.27 2.30
N PRO A 104 0.45 -0.94 1.05
CA PRO A 104 0.02 -1.93 0.07
C PRO A 104 1.14 -2.91 -0.30
N ARG A 105 0.89 -4.22 -0.16
CA ARG A 105 1.83 -5.30 -0.47
C ARG A 105 1.17 -6.62 -0.86
N SER A 106 -0.16 -6.61 -1.03
CA SER A 106 -0.92 -7.82 -1.36
C SER A 106 -0.65 -8.29 -2.79
N PRO A 107 -0.50 -9.60 -3.04
CA PRO A 107 -0.39 -10.16 -4.39
C PRO A 107 -1.69 -10.03 -5.22
N ILE A 108 -2.78 -9.57 -4.63
CA ILE A 108 -4.06 -9.35 -5.33
C ILE A 108 -3.91 -8.40 -6.52
N ALA A 109 -2.97 -7.43 -6.46
CA ALA A 109 -2.71 -6.56 -7.61
C ALA A 109 -2.32 -7.34 -8.88
N GLU A 110 -1.59 -8.45 -8.73
CA GLU A 110 -1.22 -9.31 -9.87
C GLU A 110 -2.43 -10.07 -10.44
N LEU A 111 -3.40 -10.41 -9.60
CA LEU A 111 -4.66 -11.03 -10.04
C LEU A 111 -5.52 -10.02 -10.79
N ILE A 112 -5.64 -8.79 -10.28
CA ILE A 112 -6.35 -7.70 -10.94
C ILE A 112 -5.75 -7.44 -12.33
N ALA A 113 -4.42 -7.36 -12.44
CA ALA A 113 -3.71 -7.14 -13.71
C ALA A 113 -3.94 -8.26 -14.75
N ARG A 114 -4.49 -9.40 -14.34
CA ARG A 114 -4.85 -10.55 -15.20
C ARG A 114 -6.36 -10.76 -15.26
N ASP A 115 -7.16 -9.75 -14.95
CA ASP A 115 -8.63 -9.83 -14.92
C ASP A 115 -9.15 -11.01 -14.10
N LEU A 116 -8.53 -11.29 -12.97
CA LEU A 116 -8.80 -12.41 -12.06
C LEU A 116 -8.74 -13.81 -12.74
N ALA A 117 -7.98 -13.96 -13.84
CA ALA A 117 -7.80 -15.26 -14.46
C ALA A 117 -7.19 -16.29 -13.47
N PRO A 118 -7.65 -17.57 -13.49
CA PRO A 118 -8.64 -18.17 -14.38
C PRO A 118 -10.08 -18.15 -13.83
N TRP A 119 -10.37 -17.44 -12.73
CA TRP A 119 -11.66 -17.50 -12.02
C TRP A 119 -12.75 -16.66 -12.69
N TRP A 120 -12.36 -15.59 -13.40
CA TRP A 120 -13.29 -14.76 -14.17
C TRP A 120 -13.13 -15.01 -15.68
N PRO A 121 -14.27 -15.13 -16.47
CA PRO A 121 -14.20 -15.27 -17.92
C PRO A 121 -13.48 -14.08 -18.56
N GLN A 122 -12.51 -14.36 -19.43
CA GLN A 122 -11.66 -13.32 -20.02
C GLN A 122 -12.34 -12.49 -21.12
N ASP A 123 -13.48 -12.94 -21.62
CA ASP A 123 -14.31 -12.28 -22.62
C ASP A 123 -15.48 -11.48 -22.01
N GLU A 124 -15.58 -11.47 -20.68
CA GLU A 124 -16.59 -10.72 -19.95
C GLU A 124 -15.92 -9.65 -19.05
N ALA A 125 -16.48 -8.44 -19.06
CA ALA A 125 -16.09 -7.39 -18.12
C ALA A 125 -17.00 -7.40 -16.89
N PRO A 126 -16.49 -7.18 -15.68
CA PRO A 126 -17.30 -6.96 -14.50
C PRO A 126 -18.05 -5.62 -14.61
N GLU A 127 -19.29 -5.60 -14.14
CA GLU A 127 -20.08 -4.36 -14.07
C GLU A 127 -19.87 -3.63 -12.75
N ARG A 128 -19.75 -4.38 -11.64
CA ARG A 128 -19.57 -3.81 -10.29
C ARG A 128 -18.47 -4.53 -9.53
N ILE A 129 -17.58 -3.74 -8.92
CA ILE A 129 -16.42 -4.23 -8.16
C ILE A 129 -16.44 -3.60 -6.77
N LEU A 130 -16.26 -4.41 -5.73
CA LEU A 130 -16.07 -3.96 -4.36
C LEU A 130 -14.60 -4.19 -3.94
N ASP A 131 -13.93 -3.14 -3.45
CA ASP A 131 -12.71 -3.25 -2.67
C ASP A 131 -13.08 -3.10 -1.19
N LEU A 132 -13.12 -4.22 -0.48
CA LEU A 132 -13.51 -4.32 0.93
C LEU A 132 -12.27 -4.37 1.82
N CYS A 133 -12.28 -3.66 2.93
CA CYS A 133 -11.09 -3.34 3.73
C CYS A 133 -10.06 -2.61 2.86
N CYS A 134 -10.53 -1.59 2.14
CA CYS A 134 -9.77 -0.96 1.06
C CYS A 134 -8.54 -0.19 1.54
N GLY A 135 -8.46 0.19 2.83
CA GLY A 135 -7.35 0.94 3.38
C GLY A 135 -7.07 2.22 2.58
N SER A 136 -5.92 2.28 1.94
CA SER A 136 -5.52 3.40 1.06
C SER A 136 -6.22 3.43 -0.31
N GLY A 137 -7.12 2.47 -0.60
CA GLY A 137 -7.87 2.37 -1.86
C GLY A 137 -7.07 1.84 -3.05
N CYS A 138 -5.87 1.33 -2.83
CA CYS A 138 -4.97 0.96 -3.92
C CYS A 138 -5.54 -0.16 -4.80
N LEU A 139 -6.12 -1.22 -4.23
CA LEU A 139 -6.67 -2.33 -5.00
C LEU A 139 -7.88 -1.90 -5.83
N GLY A 140 -8.80 -1.13 -5.27
CA GLY A 140 -9.96 -0.61 -6.00
C GLY A 140 -9.55 0.36 -7.11
N ILE A 141 -8.54 1.21 -6.90
CA ILE A 141 -8.00 2.08 -7.94
C ILE A 141 -7.36 1.24 -9.06
N LEU A 142 -6.58 0.21 -8.73
CA LEU A 142 -6.01 -0.70 -9.74
C LEU A 142 -7.12 -1.43 -10.52
N ALA A 143 -8.19 -1.86 -9.83
CA ALA A 143 -9.34 -2.48 -10.47
C ALA A 143 -10.06 -1.50 -11.42
N GLN A 144 -10.25 -0.23 -11.02
CA GLN A 144 -10.84 0.78 -11.89
C GLN A 144 -9.96 1.10 -13.12
N LEU A 145 -8.64 1.12 -12.96
CA LEU A 145 -7.71 1.30 -14.09
C LEU A 145 -7.77 0.13 -15.08
N GLN A 146 -7.87 -1.09 -14.57
CA GLN A 146 -7.97 -2.31 -15.38
C GLN A 146 -9.36 -2.46 -16.04
N GLN A 147 -10.42 -2.09 -15.32
CA GLN A 147 -11.82 -2.19 -15.73
C GLN A 147 -12.49 -0.82 -15.72
N PRO A 148 -12.19 0.07 -16.70
CA PRO A 148 -12.59 1.47 -16.66
C PRO A 148 -14.11 1.70 -16.81
N GLN A 149 -14.87 0.69 -17.20
CA GLN A 149 -16.33 0.76 -17.33
C GLN A 149 -17.07 0.24 -16.09
N ALA A 150 -16.36 -0.42 -15.16
CA ALA A 150 -16.97 -0.96 -13.96
C ALA A 150 -17.30 0.16 -12.95
N GLU A 151 -18.41 0.00 -12.22
CA GLU A 151 -18.68 0.76 -11.01
C GLU A 151 -17.85 0.20 -9.87
N VAL A 152 -16.89 0.98 -9.37
CA VAL A 152 -16.03 0.58 -8.25
C VAL A 152 -16.46 1.25 -6.96
N VAL A 153 -16.57 0.45 -5.90
CA VAL A 153 -16.87 0.89 -4.54
C VAL A 153 -15.72 0.54 -3.62
N LEU A 154 -15.20 1.52 -2.87
CA LEU A 154 -14.23 1.32 -1.79
C LEU A 154 -14.98 1.28 -0.47
N ALA A 155 -14.76 0.26 0.34
CA ALA A 155 -15.37 0.17 1.67
C ALA A 155 -14.34 -0.15 2.74
N ASP A 156 -14.37 0.61 3.83
CA ASP A 156 -13.53 0.38 5.01
C ASP A 156 -14.26 0.79 6.29
N LEU A 157 -13.88 0.19 7.39
CA LEU A 157 -14.37 0.57 8.71
C LEU A 157 -13.75 1.90 9.17
N ASP A 158 -12.48 2.13 8.81
CA ASP A 158 -11.66 3.21 9.31
C ASP A 158 -11.77 4.48 8.46
N LEU A 159 -12.30 5.55 9.05
CA LEU A 159 -12.38 6.85 8.40
C LEU A 159 -11.02 7.45 8.05
N ASP A 160 -10.00 7.23 8.88
CA ASP A 160 -8.66 7.74 8.66
C ASP A 160 -8.01 7.06 7.44
N ALA A 161 -8.23 5.74 7.26
CA ALA A 161 -7.82 5.01 6.06
C ALA A 161 -8.57 5.51 4.81
N LEU A 162 -9.89 5.74 4.93
CA LEU A 162 -10.69 6.32 3.85
C LEU A 162 -10.25 7.74 3.45
N ASP A 163 -9.70 8.52 4.36
CA ASP A 163 -9.11 9.82 4.01
C ASP A 163 -7.84 9.65 3.15
N VAL A 164 -7.03 8.63 3.41
CA VAL A 164 -5.90 8.26 2.53
C VAL A 164 -6.41 7.81 1.16
N ALA A 165 -7.48 6.99 1.11
CA ALA A 165 -8.11 6.57 -0.14
C ALA A 165 -8.62 7.78 -0.96
N ARG A 166 -9.24 8.78 -0.33
CA ARG A 166 -9.68 10.02 -1.00
C ARG A 166 -8.52 10.79 -1.62
N ILE A 167 -7.36 10.88 -0.92
CA ILE A 167 -6.14 11.49 -1.47
C ILE A 167 -5.71 10.75 -2.75
N ASN A 168 -5.72 9.42 -2.73
CA ASN A 168 -5.35 8.61 -3.87
C ASN A 168 -6.35 8.76 -5.02
N LEU A 169 -7.66 8.69 -4.76
CA LEU A 169 -8.68 8.93 -5.79
C LEU A 169 -8.51 10.28 -6.46
N ALA A 170 -8.22 11.33 -5.69
CA ALA A 170 -7.96 12.66 -6.25
C ALA A 170 -6.71 12.66 -7.15
N ARG A 171 -5.61 11.99 -6.75
CA ARG A 171 -4.38 11.86 -7.55
C ARG A 171 -4.64 11.16 -8.88
N PHE A 172 -5.47 10.12 -8.88
CA PHE A 172 -5.85 9.37 -10.08
C PHE A 172 -7.01 9.99 -10.85
N ARG A 173 -7.56 11.13 -10.39
CA ARG A 173 -8.73 11.82 -10.99
C ARG A 173 -9.99 10.95 -11.01
N MET A 174 -10.18 10.15 -9.98
CA MET A 174 -11.29 9.19 -9.83
C MET A 174 -12.27 9.60 -8.71
N ALA A 175 -12.13 10.79 -8.13
CA ALA A 175 -12.95 11.23 -7.00
C ALA A 175 -14.46 11.26 -7.29
N ASP A 176 -14.84 11.48 -8.56
CA ASP A 176 -16.24 11.54 -9.00
C ASP A 176 -16.75 10.20 -9.57
N SER A 177 -15.87 9.22 -9.81
CA SER A 177 -16.22 7.95 -10.48
C SER A 177 -16.19 6.73 -9.54
N VAL A 178 -15.48 6.82 -8.42
CA VAL A 178 -15.36 5.74 -7.44
C VAL A 178 -16.07 6.13 -6.16
N ALA A 179 -17.01 5.32 -5.73
CA ALA A 179 -17.75 5.54 -4.49
C ALA A 179 -16.94 5.11 -3.27
N ILE A 180 -17.15 5.82 -2.13
CA ILE A 180 -16.55 5.48 -0.84
C ILE A 180 -17.67 5.22 0.17
N CYS A 181 -17.60 4.08 0.84
CA CYS A 181 -18.53 3.68 1.90
C CYS A 181 -17.76 3.43 3.20
N GLN A 182 -18.23 4.01 4.31
CA GLN A 182 -17.70 3.72 5.64
C GLN A 182 -18.63 2.74 6.35
N GLY A 183 -18.08 1.66 6.91
CA GLY A 183 -18.83 0.73 7.74
C GLY A 183 -18.13 -0.62 7.94
N ASP A 184 -18.79 -1.49 8.69
CA ASP A 184 -18.22 -2.78 9.10
C ASP A 184 -18.56 -3.89 8.10
N GLY A 185 -17.55 -4.32 7.34
CA GLY A 185 -17.66 -5.42 6.40
C GLY A 185 -18.68 -5.15 5.29
N LEU A 186 -19.37 -6.18 4.85
CA LEU A 186 -20.37 -6.10 3.77
C LEU A 186 -21.62 -5.29 4.14
N ALA A 187 -21.88 -5.09 5.42
CA ALA A 187 -22.99 -4.22 5.86
C ALA A 187 -22.81 -2.74 5.46
N ALA A 188 -21.60 -2.32 5.07
CA ALA A 188 -21.32 -0.97 4.60
C ALA A 188 -21.87 -0.69 3.19
N VAL A 189 -22.22 -1.71 2.42
CA VAL A 189 -22.57 -1.61 1.01
C VAL A 189 -23.93 -2.22 0.71
N SER A 190 -24.47 -1.94 -0.47
CA SER A 190 -25.74 -2.50 -0.94
C SER A 190 -25.63 -2.99 -2.38
N GLY A 191 -26.52 -3.93 -2.72
CA GLY A 191 -26.54 -4.58 -4.04
C GLY A 191 -25.50 -5.69 -4.16
N GLN A 192 -25.33 -6.19 -5.37
CA GLN A 192 -24.44 -7.30 -5.68
C GLN A 192 -23.27 -6.82 -6.54
N PHE A 193 -22.16 -7.55 -6.46
CA PHE A 193 -20.90 -7.25 -7.12
C PHE A 193 -20.45 -8.49 -7.93
N ASP A 194 -19.80 -8.23 -9.06
CA ASP A 194 -19.17 -9.29 -9.83
C ASP A 194 -17.84 -9.70 -9.21
N TRP A 195 -17.11 -8.71 -8.65
CA TRP A 195 -15.89 -8.96 -7.91
C TRP A 195 -15.98 -8.37 -6.51
N ILE A 196 -15.63 -9.15 -5.50
CA ILE A 196 -15.34 -8.68 -4.15
C ILE A 196 -13.85 -8.91 -3.91
N ILE A 197 -13.09 -7.83 -3.96
CA ILE A 197 -11.65 -7.82 -3.66
C ILE A 197 -11.50 -7.47 -2.19
N CYS A 198 -10.74 -8.27 -1.45
CA CYS A 198 -10.52 -8.01 -0.04
C CYS A 198 -9.12 -8.46 0.39
N ASN A 199 -8.38 -7.56 1.00
CA ASN A 199 -7.18 -7.88 1.77
C ASN A 199 -7.47 -7.61 3.25
N PRO A 200 -8.15 -8.52 3.95
CA PRO A 200 -8.62 -8.29 5.31
C PRO A 200 -7.50 -8.38 6.32
N PRO A 201 -7.70 -7.92 7.58
CA PRO A 201 -6.80 -8.26 8.66
C PRO A 201 -6.78 -9.79 8.87
N TYR A 202 -5.58 -10.36 9.11
CA TYR A 202 -5.37 -11.81 9.26
C TYR A 202 -4.29 -12.19 10.27
N VAL A 203 -3.76 -11.23 11.03
CA VAL A 203 -2.74 -11.49 12.06
C VAL A 203 -3.44 -11.94 13.34
N GLU A 204 -2.91 -12.98 13.98
CA GLU A 204 -3.36 -13.40 15.30
C GLU A 204 -3.05 -12.34 16.35
N ALA A 205 -3.96 -12.14 17.29
CA ALA A 205 -3.79 -11.11 18.31
C ALA A 205 -2.52 -11.32 19.17
N ALA A 206 -2.14 -12.59 19.40
CA ALA A 206 -0.96 -12.96 20.18
C ALA A 206 0.36 -12.73 19.42
N GLU A 207 0.34 -12.82 18.09
CA GLU A 207 1.55 -12.59 17.27
C GLU A 207 1.99 -11.13 17.22
N MET A 208 1.11 -10.18 17.56
CA MET A 208 1.43 -8.76 17.56
C MET A 208 2.57 -8.36 18.48
N ASP A 209 2.86 -9.15 19.50
CA ASP A 209 3.98 -8.88 20.41
C ASP A 209 5.33 -9.28 19.79
N ASP A 210 5.30 -10.27 18.88
CA ASP A 210 6.48 -10.87 18.26
C ASP A 210 6.79 -10.34 16.84
N ILE A 211 5.88 -9.55 16.25
CA ILE A 211 6.12 -8.98 14.90
C ILE A 211 7.27 -7.97 14.90
N ALA A 212 7.92 -7.81 13.76
CA ALA A 212 8.96 -6.83 13.59
C ALA A 212 8.48 -5.41 13.96
N ALA A 213 9.40 -4.61 14.53
CA ALA A 213 9.06 -3.28 15.04
C ALA A 213 8.46 -2.36 13.98
N GLU A 214 8.83 -2.55 12.73
CA GLU A 214 8.34 -1.83 11.57
C GLU A 214 6.81 -1.94 11.41
N TYR A 215 6.23 -3.11 11.62
CA TYR A 215 4.79 -3.33 11.53
C TYR A 215 3.98 -2.64 12.63
N ARG A 216 4.62 -2.25 13.73
CA ARG A 216 3.95 -1.52 14.83
C ARG A 216 3.60 -0.07 14.46
N HIS A 217 4.14 0.43 13.35
CA HIS A 217 3.77 1.72 12.79
C HIS A 217 2.48 1.65 11.95
N GLU A 218 2.07 0.45 11.55
CA GLU A 218 0.83 0.27 10.79
C GLU A 218 -0.39 0.21 11.71
N PRO A 219 -1.58 0.59 11.22
CA PRO A 219 -2.81 0.53 12.01
C PRO A 219 -3.07 -0.88 12.51
N ARG A 220 -3.12 -1.09 13.82
CA ARG A 220 -3.36 -2.42 14.42
C ARG A 220 -4.63 -3.09 13.90
N GLN A 221 -5.69 -2.32 13.69
CA GLN A 221 -6.96 -2.82 13.17
C GLN A 221 -6.88 -3.34 11.73
N ALA A 222 -5.90 -2.88 10.94
CA ALA A 222 -5.65 -3.39 9.60
C ALA A 222 -4.84 -4.69 9.58
N LEU A 223 -4.31 -5.12 10.75
CA LEU A 223 -3.50 -6.33 10.88
C LEU A 223 -4.26 -7.44 11.60
N VAL A 224 -4.89 -7.16 12.76
CA VAL A 224 -5.37 -8.17 13.69
C VAL A 224 -6.81 -8.58 13.43
N SER A 225 -7.07 -9.88 13.39
CA SER A 225 -8.41 -10.46 13.27
C SER A 225 -8.65 -11.63 14.22
N GLY A 226 -8.93 -11.28 15.47
CA GLY A 226 -9.27 -12.29 16.50
C GLY A 226 -8.09 -13.10 17.03
N ALA A 227 -8.41 -14.22 17.64
CA ALA A 227 -7.41 -15.06 18.32
C ALA A 227 -6.53 -15.87 17.34
N ASP A 228 -7.07 -16.24 16.19
CA ASP A 228 -6.40 -17.06 15.17
C ASP A 228 -6.30 -16.38 13.80
N GLY A 229 -6.48 -15.05 13.75
CA GLY A 229 -6.37 -14.25 12.54
C GLY A 229 -7.55 -14.40 11.57
N LEU A 230 -8.54 -15.24 11.81
CA LEU A 230 -9.54 -15.64 10.81
C LEU A 230 -10.96 -15.13 11.08
N ASP A 231 -11.20 -14.35 12.12
CA ASP A 231 -12.57 -13.93 12.49
C ASP A 231 -13.27 -13.17 11.35
N PHE A 232 -12.58 -12.19 10.77
CA PHE A 232 -13.13 -11.42 9.65
C PHE A 232 -13.30 -12.30 8.40
N THR A 233 -12.30 -13.10 8.05
CA THR A 233 -12.34 -13.98 6.87
C THR A 233 -13.50 -14.97 6.95
N ARG A 234 -13.74 -15.59 8.11
CA ARG A 234 -14.89 -16.50 8.31
C ARG A 234 -16.23 -15.79 8.14
N ARG A 235 -16.31 -14.54 8.63
CA ARG A 235 -17.51 -13.71 8.46
C ARG A 235 -17.71 -13.38 6.99
N LEU A 236 -16.68 -12.88 6.32
CA LEU A 236 -16.72 -12.53 4.91
C LEU A 236 -17.19 -13.71 4.03
N LEU A 237 -16.56 -14.88 4.18
CA LEU A 237 -16.93 -16.06 3.38
C LEU A 237 -18.38 -16.54 3.60
N ARG A 238 -18.94 -16.28 4.76
CA ARG A 238 -20.32 -16.62 5.07
C ARG A 238 -21.31 -15.64 4.45
N GLU A 239 -20.97 -14.36 4.42
CA GLU A 239 -21.84 -13.28 3.98
C GLU A 239 -21.70 -12.99 2.47
N ALA A 240 -20.52 -13.19 1.90
CA ALA A 240 -20.22 -12.84 0.51
C ALA A 240 -21.19 -13.41 -0.54
N PRO A 241 -21.71 -14.65 -0.41
CA PRO A 241 -22.67 -15.18 -1.40
C PRO A 241 -23.92 -14.32 -1.59
N ASP A 242 -24.38 -13.59 -0.56
CA ASP A 242 -25.55 -12.72 -0.66
C ASP A 242 -25.24 -11.40 -1.40
N TYR A 243 -23.94 -11.06 -1.54
CA TYR A 243 -23.44 -9.84 -2.18
C TYR A 243 -22.76 -10.10 -3.52
N LEU A 244 -22.67 -11.34 -3.96
CA LEU A 244 -22.15 -11.70 -5.28
C LEU A 244 -23.30 -11.85 -6.29
N THR A 245 -23.07 -11.46 -7.55
CA THR A 245 -23.95 -11.79 -8.65
C THR A 245 -23.91 -13.30 -8.94
N GLU A 246 -24.76 -13.79 -9.83
CA GLU A 246 -24.72 -15.21 -10.26
C GLU A 246 -23.37 -15.57 -10.96
N ARG A 247 -22.63 -14.55 -11.41
CA ARG A 247 -21.32 -14.72 -12.07
C ARG A 247 -20.14 -14.52 -11.12
N GLY A 248 -20.38 -13.87 -9.99
CA GLY A 248 -19.35 -13.46 -9.02
C GLY A 248 -18.88 -14.57 -8.07
#